data_3a4d23d9d4af8371adf8afb6e5d27968
#
_entry.id   3a4d23d9d4af8371adf8afb6e5d27968
#
_cell.length_a   1.000
_cell.length_b   1.000
_cell.length_c   1.000
_cell.angle_alpha   90.00
_cell.angle_beta   90.00
_cell.angle_gamma   90.00
#
_symmetry.space_group_name_H-M   'P 1'
#
loop_
_entity.id
_entity.type
_entity.pdbx_description
1 polymer ?
#
loop_
_entity_poly.entity_id
_entity_poly.type
_entity_poly.pdbx_seq_one_letter_code
_entity_poly.pdbx_strand_id
1 'polypeptide(L)'
;MSRLSPGTALRSRRLRAVLAVLTTAVAMCGVVIAATSTPSSAAACNGYVGLTFDDGPTGSTSALLNVLRANGVRATMFNVGQNVQNNRSAAQAQVSAGMWVANHSWNHAHMTSMSQAQMQSDLSQTSSAIQSATGVRPQLFRPPYGETNSTLQSVASSLGMRQVIWDVDSQDWNGASVSQIVSNASRLQAGQVILMHDGIQNTRDAIGQIMANLTSRNLCPGMISPSTGRAVAPDGSTPPPSTGTPPPATGTPPPTGGNCTATATTPNVWGDRYNTSVTVSGASTWTVVVAITAPQRVSTIWNGTATWDSSGTVMTMRSNGSGNTFGFTTMTNGNSSARPQIRSCTAG
;
A
#
# COMPACT_ATOMS: atom_id res chain seq x y z
N MET A 1 52.30 64.04 14.52
CA MET A 1 52.23 65.14 15.52
C MET A 1 51.22 64.65 16.56
N SER A 2 51.74 64.10 17.65
CA SER A 2 51.72 64.73 18.99
C SER A 2 50.35 64.82 19.60
N ARG A 3 50.03 64.40 20.78
CA ARG A 3 50.69 63.88 22.01
C ARG A 3 49.62 63.37 22.95
N LEU A 4 49.84 62.26 23.63
CA LEU A 4 50.03 62.05 25.08
C LEU A 4 48.93 62.55 26.04
N SER A 5 48.24 61.63 26.71
CA SER A 5 48.29 61.24 28.15
C SER A 5 48.36 62.37 29.22
N PRO A 6 48.12 62.05 30.55
CA PRO A 6 47.54 60.95 31.33
C PRO A 6 46.83 61.44 32.63
N GLY A 7 46.42 60.45 33.46
CA GLY A 7 46.41 60.58 34.91
C GLY A 7 45.01 60.85 35.50
N THR A 8 44.55 60.38 36.63
CA THR A 8 45.21 59.95 37.85
C THR A 8 44.26 59.18 38.74
N ALA A 9 44.80 58.28 39.51
CA ALA A 9 44.13 57.50 40.57
C ALA A 9 43.73 58.31 41.76
N LEU A 10 42.68 57.94 42.47
CA LEU A 10 42.62 58.20 43.93
C LEU A 10 41.92 57.06 44.65
N ARG A 11 42.60 56.53 45.68
CA ARG A 11 42.22 55.58 46.71
C ARG A 11 41.37 56.27 47.81
N SER A 12 40.41 55.60 48.42
CA SER A 12 40.15 55.61 49.90
C SER A 12 39.14 54.49 50.21
N ARG A 13 39.53 53.48 50.86
CA ARG A 13 39.66 53.17 52.30
C ARG A 13 38.32 53.22 53.06
N ARG A 14 37.88 52.03 53.38
CA ARG A 14 37.35 51.53 54.67
C ARG A 14 36.09 52.18 55.26
N LEU A 15 35.04 51.30 55.48
CA LEU A 15 34.57 51.10 56.86
C LEU A 15 33.82 49.76 56.91
N ARG A 16 34.15 48.99 57.96
CA ARG A 16 33.50 47.73 58.30
C ARG A 16 32.25 48.07 59.14
N ALA A 17 31.09 47.47 58.84
CA ALA A 17 30.03 47.32 59.80
C ALA A 17 29.55 45.87 59.72
N VAL A 18 29.74 45.14 60.83
CA VAL A 18 29.23 43.81 61.07
C VAL A 18 27.81 43.98 61.57
N LEU A 19 26.86 43.42 60.84
CA LEU A 19 25.48 43.21 61.34
C LEU A 19 25.11 41.73 61.10
N ALA A 20 25.08 40.99 62.19
CA ALA A 20 24.57 39.61 62.22
C ALA A 20 23.05 39.69 62.14
N VAL A 21 22.51 39.06 61.08
CA VAL A 21 21.09 38.80 60.96
C VAL A 21 20.91 37.27 60.87
N LEU A 22 20.25 36.73 61.91
CA LEU A 22 19.75 35.35 61.92
C LEU A 22 18.76 35.21 60.76
N THR A 23 19.06 34.37 59.75
CA THR A 23 18.08 33.92 58.78
C THR A 23 17.68 32.47 59.11
N THR A 24 16.49 32.33 59.58
CA THR A 24 15.77 31.05 59.70
C THR A 24 15.60 30.46 58.30
N ALA A 25 16.28 29.35 58.03
CA ALA A 25 16.08 28.57 56.79
C ALA A 25 14.74 27.81 56.89
N VAL A 26 13.73 28.29 56.15
CA VAL A 26 12.55 27.52 55.83
C VAL A 26 12.91 26.63 54.66
N ALA A 27 13.12 25.34 54.92
CA ALA A 27 13.26 24.33 53.88
C ALA A 27 11.90 24.11 53.19
N MET A 28 11.65 24.81 52.09
CA MET A 28 10.58 24.41 51.17
C MET A 28 11.02 23.15 50.42
N CYS A 29 10.47 22.01 50.83
CA CYS A 29 10.56 20.76 50.12
C CYS A 29 9.68 20.89 48.86
N GLY A 30 10.26 21.39 47.75
CA GLY A 30 9.61 21.43 46.46
C GLY A 30 9.46 20.00 45.91
N VAL A 31 8.25 19.45 46.02
CA VAL A 31 7.90 18.22 45.33
C VAL A 31 7.91 18.54 43.81
N VAL A 32 8.99 18.18 43.14
CA VAL A 32 9.05 18.17 41.69
C VAL A 32 8.18 16.99 41.22
N ILE A 33 6.92 17.26 40.89
CA ILE A 33 6.09 16.29 40.18
C ILE A 33 6.69 16.22 38.75
N ALA A 34 7.55 15.24 38.51
CA ALA A 34 7.94 14.84 37.20
C ALA A 34 6.67 14.33 36.51
N ALA A 35 6.07 15.17 35.67
CA ALA A 35 5.05 14.71 34.73
C ALA A 35 5.73 13.70 33.78
N THR A 36 5.60 12.42 34.10
CA THR A 36 5.90 11.35 33.15
C THR A 36 4.88 11.47 32.04
N SER A 37 5.25 12.17 30.95
CA SER A 37 4.53 12.06 29.71
C SER A 37 4.63 10.58 29.28
N THR A 38 3.58 9.81 29.56
CA THR A 38 3.41 8.52 28.91
C THR A 38 3.48 8.78 27.42
N PRO A 39 4.36 8.09 26.67
CA PRO A 39 4.32 8.18 25.21
C PRO A 39 2.89 7.80 24.82
N SER A 40 2.20 8.73 24.14
CA SER A 40 0.91 8.41 23.51
C SER A 40 1.16 7.19 22.64
N SER A 41 0.64 6.05 23.04
CA SER A 41 0.66 4.86 22.19
C SER A 41 0.06 5.28 20.86
N ALA A 42 0.87 5.30 19.80
CA ALA A 42 0.36 5.50 18.46
C ALA A 42 -0.79 4.50 18.30
N ALA A 43 -1.98 5.00 17.97
CA ALA A 43 -3.15 4.13 17.82
C ALA A 43 -2.76 2.99 16.89
N ALA A 44 -2.89 1.74 17.37
CA ALA A 44 -2.48 0.58 16.62
C ALA A 44 -3.30 0.54 15.33
N CYS A 45 -2.62 0.50 14.17
CA CYS A 45 -3.28 0.39 12.88
C CYS A 45 -3.98 -0.98 12.79
N ASN A 46 -5.28 -1.00 12.50
CA ASN A 46 -6.03 -2.22 12.24
C ASN A 46 -5.67 -2.86 10.90
N GLY A 47 -4.88 -2.17 10.08
CA GLY A 47 -4.37 -2.63 8.80
C GLY A 47 -3.70 -1.50 8.04
N TYR A 48 -2.99 -1.88 6.98
CA TYR A 48 -2.27 -0.95 6.13
C TYR A 48 -2.87 -0.90 4.74
N VAL A 49 -2.81 0.28 4.09
CA VAL A 49 -3.21 0.51 2.71
C VAL A 49 -2.06 1.14 1.93
N GLY A 50 -1.89 0.74 0.67
CA GLY A 50 -0.87 1.28 -0.21
C GLY A 50 -1.40 2.51 -0.94
N LEU A 51 -0.94 3.70 -0.54
CA LEU A 51 -1.15 4.90 -1.34
C LEU A 51 -0.08 4.95 -2.42
N THR A 52 -0.48 5.02 -3.68
CA THR A 52 0.45 4.97 -4.82
C THR A 52 0.20 6.08 -5.81
N PHE A 53 1.29 6.56 -6.43
CA PHE A 53 1.27 7.63 -7.41
C PHE A 53 2.08 7.21 -8.62
N ASP A 54 1.44 7.16 -9.78
CA ASP A 54 2.04 6.79 -11.06
C ASP A 54 2.52 8.03 -11.82
N ASP A 55 3.25 7.81 -12.92
CA ASP A 55 3.77 8.79 -13.89
C ASP A 55 4.85 9.75 -13.39
N GLY A 56 5.27 9.62 -12.13
CA GLY A 56 6.33 10.47 -11.58
C GLY A 56 7.74 10.20 -12.17
N PRO A 57 8.71 11.03 -11.78
CA PRO A 57 8.51 12.35 -11.21
C PRO A 57 8.07 13.38 -12.25
N THR A 58 7.14 14.25 -11.86
CA THR A 58 6.63 15.35 -12.70
C THR A 58 7.13 16.72 -12.19
N GLY A 59 6.76 17.79 -12.86
CA GLY A 59 6.98 19.15 -12.36
C GLY A 59 6.27 19.45 -11.03
N SER A 60 5.27 18.64 -10.67
CA SER A 60 4.46 18.78 -9.45
C SER A 60 4.91 17.88 -8.30
N THR A 61 5.89 17.01 -8.51
CA THR A 61 6.36 16.04 -7.48
C THR A 61 6.70 16.73 -6.16
N SER A 62 7.37 17.89 -6.20
CA SER A 62 7.70 18.65 -4.97
C SER A 62 6.45 19.07 -4.19
N ALA A 63 5.40 19.53 -4.89
CA ALA A 63 4.13 19.89 -4.26
C ALA A 63 3.43 18.65 -3.65
N LEU A 64 3.43 17.52 -4.37
CA LEU A 64 2.90 16.26 -3.86
C LEU A 64 3.64 15.82 -2.59
N LEU A 65 4.98 15.83 -2.61
CA LEU A 65 5.80 15.45 -1.44
C LEU A 65 5.54 16.34 -0.22
N ASN A 66 5.30 17.64 -0.44
CA ASN A 66 4.96 18.56 0.65
C ASN A 66 3.62 18.18 1.30
N VAL A 67 2.60 17.88 0.50
CA VAL A 67 1.28 17.46 1.00
C VAL A 67 1.37 16.12 1.72
N LEU A 68 2.08 15.14 1.16
CA LEU A 68 2.28 13.83 1.79
C LEU A 68 2.96 13.97 3.16
N ARG A 69 4.05 14.75 3.25
CA ARG A 69 4.76 15.00 4.51
C ARG A 69 3.89 15.73 5.54
N ALA A 70 3.15 16.75 5.11
CA ALA A 70 2.23 17.49 5.99
C ALA A 70 1.15 16.61 6.62
N ASN A 71 0.79 15.50 5.95
CA ASN A 71 -0.17 14.52 6.43
C ASN A 71 0.46 13.25 7.03
N GLY A 72 1.79 13.22 7.22
CA GLY A 72 2.50 12.06 7.76
C GLY A 72 2.44 10.81 6.87
N VAL A 73 2.24 10.98 5.58
CA VAL A 73 2.06 9.89 4.61
C VAL A 73 3.39 9.48 4.00
N ARG A 74 3.66 8.17 4.02
CA ARG A 74 4.61 7.52 3.13
C ARG A 74 3.85 6.77 2.04
N ALA A 75 4.29 6.88 0.79
CA ALA A 75 3.62 6.35 -0.38
C ALA A 75 4.61 5.65 -1.31
N THR A 76 4.10 4.86 -2.25
CA THR A 76 4.90 4.25 -3.32
C THR A 76 4.75 5.06 -4.61
N MET A 77 5.88 5.47 -5.17
CA MET A 77 5.97 6.27 -6.39
C MET A 77 6.38 5.36 -7.55
N PHE A 78 5.45 5.07 -8.46
CA PHE A 78 5.73 4.30 -9.68
C PHE A 78 6.21 5.26 -10.77
N ASN A 79 7.54 5.31 -10.93
CA ASN A 79 8.20 6.32 -11.75
C ASN A 79 8.43 5.83 -13.19
N VAL A 80 8.13 6.70 -14.16
CA VAL A 80 8.50 6.55 -15.57
C VAL A 80 9.99 6.83 -15.73
N GLY A 81 10.72 5.93 -16.40
CA GLY A 81 12.18 6.00 -16.50
C GLY A 81 12.70 7.27 -17.16
N GLN A 82 12.05 7.72 -18.25
CA GLN A 82 12.38 8.98 -18.91
C GLN A 82 12.21 10.18 -17.97
N ASN A 83 11.15 10.19 -17.16
CA ASN A 83 10.91 11.26 -16.19
C ASN A 83 11.99 11.28 -15.12
N VAL A 84 12.44 10.11 -14.64
CA VAL A 84 13.57 10.00 -13.71
C VAL A 84 14.87 10.52 -14.35
N GLN A 85 15.14 10.14 -15.61
CA GLN A 85 16.31 10.59 -16.32
C GLN A 85 16.33 12.12 -16.48
N ASN A 86 15.18 12.70 -16.81
CA ASN A 86 15.03 14.13 -17.05
C ASN A 86 14.97 14.97 -15.76
N ASN A 87 14.56 14.36 -14.64
CA ASN A 87 14.39 15.04 -13.36
C ASN A 87 14.91 14.19 -12.18
N ARG A 88 16.22 13.91 -12.20
CA ARG A 88 16.90 13.11 -11.17
C ARG A 88 16.72 13.67 -9.76
N SER A 89 16.76 15.00 -9.62
CA SER A 89 16.60 15.65 -8.31
C SER A 89 15.22 15.42 -7.70
N ALA A 90 14.16 15.37 -8.50
CA ALA A 90 12.83 15.06 -8.00
C ALA A 90 12.71 13.59 -7.57
N ALA A 91 13.33 12.65 -8.30
CA ALA A 91 13.39 11.25 -7.87
C ALA A 91 14.20 11.10 -6.55
N GLN A 92 15.30 11.82 -6.38
CA GLN A 92 16.05 11.88 -5.12
C GLN A 92 15.20 12.45 -3.98
N ALA A 93 14.42 13.49 -4.25
CA ALA A 93 13.54 14.11 -3.27
C ALA A 93 12.44 13.14 -2.79
N GLN A 94 11.94 12.27 -3.64
CA GLN A 94 10.99 11.21 -3.25
C GLN A 94 11.60 10.32 -2.15
N VAL A 95 12.80 9.77 -2.38
CA VAL A 95 13.47 8.90 -1.40
C VAL A 95 13.86 9.68 -0.14
N SER A 96 14.37 10.90 -0.28
CA SER A 96 14.72 11.77 0.85
C SER A 96 13.49 12.13 1.71
N ALA A 97 12.30 12.16 1.11
CA ALA A 97 11.03 12.34 1.80
C ALA A 97 10.47 11.04 2.42
N GLY A 98 11.22 9.91 2.31
CA GLY A 98 10.82 8.62 2.86
C GLY A 98 9.85 7.83 1.99
N MET A 99 9.64 8.22 0.74
CA MET A 99 8.79 7.48 -0.20
C MET A 99 9.51 6.23 -0.72
N TRP A 100 8.75 5.21 -1.09
CA TRP A 100 9.26 4.04 -1.83
C TRP A 100 9.16 4.32 -3.32
N VAL A 101 10.19 3.94 -4.07
CA VAL A 101 10.25 4.14 -5.53
C VAL A 101 10.12 2.80 -6.26
N ALA A 102 9.35 2.79 -7.33
CA ALA A 102 9.00 1.61 -8.11
C ALA A 102 9.07 1.93 -9.62
N ASN A 103 9.07 0.88 -10.44
CA ASN A 103 9.20 0.96 -11.90
C ASN A 103 7.83 1.11 -12.56
N HIS A 104 7.71 2.07 -13.51
CA HIS A 104 6.50 2.28 -14.32
C HIS A 104 6.80 2.35 -15.82
N SER A 105 7.65 1.44 -16.31
CA SER A 105 8.19 1.41 -17.67
C SER A 105 9.05 2.64 -18.05
N TRP A 106 9.67 2.57 -19.23
CA TRP A 106 10.58 3.63 -19.66
C TRP A 106 9.85 4.90 -20.10
N ASN A 107 8.80 4.76 -20.92
CA ASN A 107 8.10 5.87 -21.56
C ASN A 107 6.57 5.70 -21.55
N HIS A 108 6.05 4.95 -20.60
CA HIS A 108 4.60 4.70 -20.43
C HIS A 108 3.95 4.07 -21.66
N ALA A 109 4.63 3.11 -22.32
CA ALA A 109 4.13 2.46 -23.54
C ALA A 109 3.19 1.28 -23.23
N HIS A 110 2.41 0.87 -24.25
CA HIS A 110 1.60 -0.36 -24.21
C HIS A 110 2.49 -1.60 -24.26
N MET A 111 2.97 -2.05 -23.09
CA MET A 111 3.99 -3.09 -22.98
C MET A 111 3.52 -4.45 -23.50
N THR A 112 2.22 -4.73 -23.47
CA THR A 112 1.67 -6.01 -23.97
C THR A 112 1.81 -6.19 -25.47
N SER A 113 2.07 -5.12 -26.22
CA SER A 113 2.38 -5.14 -27.65
C SER A 113 3.87 -5.34 -27.99
N MET A 114 4.74 -5.33 -26.97
CA MET A 114 6.19 -5.47 -27.13
C MET A 114 6.61 -6.94 -27.20
N SER A 115 7.73 -7.21 -27.86
CA SER A 115 8.41 -8.49 -27.72
C SER A 115 9.00 -8.64 -26.31
N GLN A 116 9.25 -9.86 -25.88
CA GLN A 116 9.88 -10.15 -24.58
C GLN A 116 11.22 -9.40 -24.39
N ALA A 117 12.04 -9.34 -25.42
CA ALA A 117 13.32 -8.62 -25.37
C ALA A 117 13.13 -7.10 -25.19
N GLN A 118 12.11 -6.53 -25.82
CA GLN A 118 11.76 -5.10 -25.64
C GLN A 118 11.25 -4.84 -24.22
N MET A 119 10.36 -5.68 -23.68
CA MET A 119 9.89 -5.59 -22.28
C MET A 119 11.08 -5.64 -21.30
N GLN A 120 12.01 -6.59 -21.51
CA GLN A 120 13.18 -6.75 -20.65
C GLN A 120 14.10 -5.52 -20.71
N SER A 121 14.36 -4.99 -21.91
CA SER A 121 15.16 -3.78 -22.13
C SER A 121 14.53 -2.57 -21.44
N ASP A 122 13.22 -2.35 -21.64
CA ASP A 122 12.45 -1.24 -21.06
C ASP A 122 12.51 -1.25 -19.52
N LEU A 123 12.16 -2.38 -18.92
CA LEU A 123 12.14 -2.51 -17.44
C LEU A 123 13.54 -2.41 -16.84
N SER A 124 14.57 -2.96 -17.52
CA SER A 124 15.96 -2.88 -17.06
C SER A 124 16.48 -1.45 -17.12
N GLN A 125 16.22 -0.75 -18.22
CA GLN A 125 16.62 0.65 -18.41
C GLN A 125 15.96 1.55 -17.34
N THR A 126 14.68 1.38 -17.11
CA THR A 126 13.92 2.12 -16.08
C THR A 126 14.48 1.87 -14.69
N SER A 127 14.71 0.60 -14.34
CA SER A 127 15.29 0.22 -13.05
C SER A 127 16.69 0.83 -12.86
N SER A 128 17.50 0.84 -13.91
CA SER A 128 18.84 1.44 -13.90
C SER A 128 18.78 2.96 -13.71
N ALA A 129 17.83 3.64 -14.36
CA ALA A 129 17.62 5.09 -14.19
C ALA A 129 17.22 5.43 -12.76
N ILE A 130 16.25 4.70 -12.18
CA ILE A 130 15.80 4.89 -10.80
C ILE A 130 16.97 4.61 -9.83
N GLN A 131 17.66 3.50 -9.97
CA GLN A 131 18.79 3.14 -9.10
C GLN A 131 19.92 4.17 -9.19
N SER A 132 20.25 4.61 -10.40
CA SER A 132 21.28 5.64 -10.61
C SER A 132 20.92 6.99 -10.02
N ALA A 133 19.63 7.36 -10.01
CA ALA A 133 19.16 8.62 -9.43
C ALA A 133 19.04 8.56 -7.91
N THR A 134 18.54 7.45 -7.36
CA THR A 134 18.07 7.35 -5.98
C THR A 134 18.92 6.46 -5.08
N GLY A 135 19.79 5.63 -5.65
CA GLY A 135 20.50 4.55 -4.96
C GLY A 135 19.63 3.31 -4.69
N VAL A 136 18.32 3.36 -4.97
CA VAL A 136 17.37 2.28 -4.68
C VAL A 136 17.06 1.50 -5.94
N ARG A 137 17.25 0.18 -5.92
CA ARG A 137 16.80 -0.73 -6.97
C ARG A 137 15.32 -1.03 -6.78
N PRO A 138 14.43 -0.75 -7.77
CA PRO A 138 13.02 -1.08 -7.66
C PRO A 138 12.79 -2.58 -7.49
N GLN A 139 11.89 -2.94 -6.57
CA GLN A 139 11.42 -4.31 -6.36
C GLN A 139 9.95 -4.49 -6.79
N LEU A 140 9.31 -3.39 -7.19
CA LEU A 140 7.93 -3.37 -7.67
C LEU A 140 7.89 -2.76 -9.08
N PHE A 141 6.96 -3.27 -9.87
CA PHE A 141 6.64 -2.77 -11.19
C PHE A 141 5.13 -2.64 -11.34
N ARG A 142 4.66 -1.54 -11.91
CA ARG A 142 3.28 -1.41 -12.36
C ARG A 142 3.27 -1.20 -13.87
N PRO A 143 2.54 -2.04 -14.63
CA PRO A 143 2.44 -1.83 -16.06
C PRO A 143 1.57 -0.60 -16.36
N PRO A 144 1.96 0.24 -17.34
CA PRO A 144 1.11 1.29 -17.86
C PRO A 144 -0.29 0.78 -18.23
N TYR A 145 -1.30 1.60 -18.00
CA TYR A 145 -2.71 1.29 -18.29
C TYR A 145 -3.27 0.07 -17.54
N GLY A 146 -2.48 -0.55 -16.63
CA GLY A 146 -2.82 -1.83 -16.01
C GLY A 146 -2.78 -3.03 -16.96
N GLU A 147 -2.29 -2.86 -18.16
CA GLU A 147 -2.22 -3.90 -19.18
C GLU A 147 -1.13 -4.92 -18.87
N THR A 148 -1.49 -6.21 -18.83
CA THR A 148 -0.54 -7.26 -18.49
C THR A 148 -0.83 -8.56 -19.25
N ASN A 149 0.23 -9.36 -19.43
CA ASN A 149 0.18 -10.73 -19.90
C ASN A 149 1.23 -11.58 -19.16
N SER A 150 1.21 -12.89 -19.38
CA SER A 150 2.14 -13.82 -18.72
C SER A 150 3.62 -13.55 -19.06
N THR A 151 3.90 -13.11 -20.29
CA THR A 151 5.27 -12.75 -20.72
C THR A 151 5.78 -11.56 -19.91
N LEU A 152 5.00 -10.48 -19.80
CA LEU A 152 5.39 -9.29 -19.02
C LEU A 152 5.59 -9.60 -17.55
N GLN A 153 4.71 -10.42 -16.95
CA GLN A 153 4.85 -10.87 -15.57
C GLN A 153 6.15 -11.68 -15.36
N SER A 154 6.46 -12.60 -16.30
CA SER A 154 7.70 -13.40 -16.25
C SER A 154 8.94 -12.53 -16.38
N VAL A 155 8.93 -11.55 -17.27
CA VAL A 155 10.04 -10.60 -17.44
C VAL A 155 10.22 -9.76 -16.18
N ALA A 156 9.19 -9.18 -15.60
CA ALA A 156 9.28 -8.42 -14.37
C ALA A 156 9.86 -9.28 -13.23
N SER A 157 9.36 -10.52 -13.08
CA SER A 157 9.84 -11.49 -12.09
C SER A 157 11.31 -11.84 -12.28
N SER A 158 11.75 -12.08 -13.52
CA SER A 158 13.16 -12.40 -13.84
C SER A 158 14.12 -11.25 -13.50
N LEU A 159 13.63 -10.02 -13.50
CA LEU A 159 14.35 -8.81 -13.10
C LEU A 159 14.27 -8.54 -11.59
N GLY A 160 13.66 -9.43 -10.81
CA GLY A 160 13.48 -9.30 -9.35
C GLY A 160 12.39 -8.32 -8.94
N MET A 161 11.44 -8.03 -9.83
CA MET A 161 10.32 -7.13 -9.54
C MET A 161 9.00 -7.91 -9.49
N ARG A 162 8.18 -7.56 -8.50
CA ARG A 162 6.77 -7.99 -8.46
C ARG A 162 5.92 -7.00 -9.22
N GLN A 163 5.09 -7.51 -10.11
CA GLN A 163 4.04 -6.71 -10.72
C GLN A 163 2.93 -6.41 -9.71
N VAL A 164 2.51 -5.15 -9.64
CA VAL A 164 1.43 -4.64 -8.77
C VAL A 164 0.48 -3.82 -9.61
N ILE A 165 -0.80 -4.20 -9.57
CA ILE A 165 -1.90 -3.39 -10.12
C ILE A 165 -2.50 -2.57 -8.96
N TRP A 166 -3.77 -2.29 -8.96
CA TRP A 166 -4.51 -1.61 -7.89
C TRP A 166 -5.81 -2.34 -7.57
N ASP A 167 -6.32 -2.12 -6.38
CA ASP A 167 -7.63 -2.62 -5.94
C ASP A 167 -8.69 -1.52 -6.05
N VAL A 168 -8.27 -0.27 -5.89
CA VAL A 168 -9.13 0.91 -5.99
C VAL A 168 -8.52 1.89 -7.00
N ASP A 169 -9.33 2.33 -7.95
CA ASP A 169 -8.99 3.40 -8.88
C ASP A 169 -9.59 4.71 -8.36
N SER A 170 -8.75 5.73 -8.17
CA SER A 170 -9.18 7.06 -7.75
C SER A 170 -9.97 7.79 -8.83
N GLN A 171 -9.77 7.42 -10.09
CA GLN A 171 -10.28 8.11 -11.29
C GLN A 171 -9.76 9.55 -11.44
N ASP A 172 -8.66 9.89 -10.78
CA ASP A 172 -8.06 11.23 -10.86
C ASP A 172 -7.60 11.56 -12.28
N TRP A 173 -7.02 10.58 -13.00
CA TRP A 173 -6.61 10.66 -14.40
C TRP A 173 -7.78 10.94 -15.35
N ASN A 174 -9.00 10.59 -14.96
CA ASN A 174 -10.24 10.78 -15.70
C ASN A 174 -11.01 12.04 -15.25
N GLY A 175 -10.34 12.98 -14.60
CA GLY A 175 -10.90 14.27 -14.21
C GLY A 175 -11.81 14.24 -12.99
N ALA A 176 -11.72 13.20 -12.14
CA ALA A 176 -12.51 13.14 -10.90
C ALA A 176 -12.26 14.36 -10.02
N SER A 177 -13.34 14.90 -9.45
CA SER A 177 -13.27 15.97 -8.45
C SER A 177 -12.64 15.45 -7.15
N VAL A 178 -12.19 16.36 -6.28
CA VAL A 178 -11.66 16.02 -4.95
C VAL A 178 -12.62 15.11 -4.19
N SER A 179 -13.91 15.43 -4.17
CA SER A 179 -14.91 14.61 -3.46
C SER A 179 -15.08 13.22 -4.05
N GLN A 180 -14.99 13.07 -5.37
CA GLN A 180 -15.03 11.77 -6.04
C GLN A 180 -13.78 10.93 -5.73
N ILE A 181 -12.58 11.53 -5.75
CA ILE A 181 -11.33 10.87 -5.36
C ILE A 181 -11.42 10.36 -3.91
N VAL A 182 -11.88 11.19 -2.98
CA VAL A 182 -12.08 10.82 -1.57
C VAL A 182 -13.10 9.69 -1.44
N SER A 183 -14.23 9.78 -2.15
CA SER A 183 -15.27 8.73 -2.18
C SER A 183 -14.70 7.40 -2.71
N ASN A 184 -13.90 7.44 -3.78
CA ASN A 184 -13.25 6.25 -4.31
C ASN A 184 -12.25 5.67 -3.30
N ALA A 185 -11.40 6.50 -2.70
CA ALA A 185 -10.43 6.09 -1.69
C ALA A 185 -11.09 5.50 -0.42
N SER A 186 -12.31 5.92 -0.08
CA SER A 186 -13.05 5.39 1.07
C SER A 186 -13.37 3.89 0.97
N ARG A 187 -13.29 3.30 -0.22
CA ARG A 187 -13.49 1.87 -0.48
C ARG A 187 -12.27 1.00 -0.13
N LEU A 188 -11.11 1.62 0.11
CA LEU A 188 -9.89 0.87 0.47
C LEU A 188 -10.11 0.00 1.71
N GLN A 189 -9.64 -1.23 1.65
CA GLN A 189 -9.58 -2.18 2.76
C GLN A 189 -8.12 -2.47 3.13
N ALA A 190 -7.89 -3.03 4.31
CA ALA A 190 -6.56 -3.45 4.75
C ALA A 190 -5.88 -4.36 3.71
N GLY A 191 -4.62 -4.10 3.43
CA GLY A 191 -3.81 -4.80 2.42
C GLY A 191 -4.01 -4.30 0.99
N GLN A 192 -4.97 -3.43 0.72
CA GLN A 192 -5.29 -2.95 -0.63
C GLN A 192 -4.42 -1.76 -1.05
N VAL A 193 -4.42 -1.51 -2.36
CA VAL A 193 -3.62 -0.49 -3.04
C VAL A 193 -4.54 0.41 -3.87
N ILE A 194 -4.35 1.73 -3.81
CA ILE A 194 -5.06 2.69 -4.64
C ILE A 194 -4.17 3.26 -5.74
N LEU A 195 -4.72 3.40 -6.95
CA LEU A 195 -4.14 4.15 -8.06
C LEU A 195 -4.45 5.63 -7.92
N MET A 196 -3.42 6.44 -7.93
CA MET A 196 -3.43 7.90 -8.09
C MET A 196 -2.25 8.29 -8.98
N HIS A 197 -2.17 9.57 -9.38
CA HIS A 197 -1.10 10.03 -10.28
C HIS A 197 -0.35 11.25 -9.71
N ASP A 198 0.97 11.26 -9.93
CA ASP A 198 1.80 12.45 -9.71
C ASP A 198 1.51 13.48 -10.79
N GLY A 199 1.25 14.70 -10.41
CA GLY A 199 0.94 15.78 -11.35
C GLY A 199 -0.48 16.32 -11.24
N ILE A 200 -1.43 15.56 -10.71
CA ILE A 200 -2.84 15.94 -10.65
C ILE A 200 -3.14 16.77 -9.40
N GLN A 201 -3.70 17.99 -9.60
CA GLN A 201 -3.99 18.91 -8.49
C GLN A 201 -5.08 18.34 -7.56
N ASN A 202 -6.20 17.85 -8.13
CA ASN A 202 -7.29 17.29 -7.34
C ASN A 202 -6.85 16.14 -6.45
N THR A 203 -5.87 15.34 -6.89
CA THR A 203 -5.26 14.27 -6.08
C THR A 203 -4.56 14.85 -4.86
N ARG A 204 -3.72 15.87 -5.05
CA ARG A 204 -3.03 16.55 -3.94
C ARG A 204 -4.03 17.14 -2.93
N ASP A 205 -5.07 17.78 -3.42
CA ASP A 205 -6.11 18.43 -2.60
C ASP A 205 -6.96 17.40 -1.82
N ALA A 206 -7.05 16.16 -2.33
CA ALA A 206 -7.80 15.07 -1.69
C ALA A 206 -7.05 14.41 -0.51
N ILE A 207 -5.71 14.49 -0.45
CA ILE A 207 -4.87 13.71 0.48
C ILE A 207 -5.31 13.90 1.94
N GLY A 208 -5.55 15.13 2.40
CA GLY A 208 -5.96 15.40 3.77
C GLY A 208 -7.28 14.70 4.14
N GLN A 209 -8.26 14.70 3.24
CA GLN A 209 -9.56 14.06 3.45
C GLN A 209 -9.44 12.52 3.35
N ILE A 210 -8.60 12.00 2.46
CA ILE A 210 -8.28 10.57 2.38
C ILE A 210 -7.69 10.12 3.72
N MET A 211 -6.74 10.86 4.26
CA MET A 211 -6.11 10.54 5.55
C MET A 211 -7.10 10.59 6.72
N ALA A 212 -7.98 11.59 6.77
CA ALA A 212 -9.04 11.66 7.78
C ALA A 212 -9.96 10.43 7.71
N ASN A 213 -10.34 9.99 6.51
CA ASN A 213 -11.15 8.79 6.30
C ASN A 213 -10.41 7.52 6.73
N LEU A 214 -9.14 7.35 6.39
CA LEU A 214 -8.34 6.20 6.81
C LEU A 214 -8.20 6.16 8.34
N THR A 215 -7.88 7.28 8.96
CA THR A 215 -7.74 7.41 10.42
C THR A 215 -9.04 7.03 11.15
N SER A 216 -10.21 7.48 10.68
CA SER A 216 -11.50 7.14 11.29
C SER A 216 -11.81 5.64 11.27
N ARG A 217 -11.14 4.88 10.40
CA ARG A 217 -11.24 3.42 10.29
C ARG A 217 -10.06 2.67 10.89
N ASN A 218 -9.14 3.37 11.56
CA ASN A 218 -7.87 2.84 12.07
C ASN A 218 -7.02 2.15 10.98
N LEU A 219 -7.09 2.64 9.74
CA LEU A 219 -6.23 2.23 8.64
C LEU A 219 -5.06 3.20 8.49
N CYS A 220 -3.88 2.67 8.21
CA CYS A 220 -2.67 3.47 8.07
C CYS A 220 -2.06 3.30 6.66
N PRO A 221 -1.41 4.35 6.12
CA PRO A 221 -0.57 4.18 4.95
C PRO A 221 0.59 3.22 5.23
N GLY A 222 0.85 2.31 4.31
CA GLY A 222 1.91 1.32 4.42
C GLY A 222 2.69 1.16 3.12
N MET A 223 3.78 0.38 3.19
CA MET A 223 4.54 -0.02 2.01
C MET A 223 3.83 -1.17 1.27
N ILE A 224 4.14 -1.32 -0.01
CA ILE A 224 3.72 -2.51 -0.75
C ILE A 224 4.82 -3.56 -0.63
N SER A 225 4.48 -4.71 -0.07
CA SER A 225 5.41 -5.83 0.08
C SER A 225 5.83 -6.40 -1.28
N PRO A 226 7.13 -6.50 -1.58
CA PRO A 226 7.61 -7.14 -2.81
C PRO A 226 7.29 -8.64 -2.88
N SER A 227 7.07 -9.28 -1.73
CA SER A 227 6.74 -10.71 -1.70
C SER A 227 5.28 -10.98 -1.99
N THR A 228 4.35 -10.11 -1.56
CA THR A 228 2.91 -10.34 -1.68
C THR A 228 2.20 -9.40 -2.66
N GLY A 229 2.76 -8.21 -2.93
CA GLY A 229 2.10 -7.15 -3.68
C GLY A 229 0.99 -6.43 -2.90
N ARG A 230 0.90 -6.67 -1.59
CA ARG A 230 -0.13 -6.11 -0.70
C ARG A 230 0.47 -5.06 0.23
N ALA A 231 -0.35 -4.15 0.72
CA ALA A 231 0.08 -3.15 1.68
C ALA A 231 0.36 -3.79 3.05
N VAL A 232 1.51 -3.45 3.62
CA VAL A 232 1.99 -3.91 4.94
C VAL A 232 2.54 -2.72 5.72
N ALA A 233 2.93 -2.94 6.97
CA ALA A 233 3.57 -1.91 7.78
C ALA A 233 4.79 -1.30 7.08
N PRO A 234 5.15 -0.03 7.37
CA PRO A 234 6.29 0.65 6.75
C PRO A 234 7.66 -0.02 6.96
N ASP A 235 7.80 -0.85 7.97
CA ASP A 235 8.97 -1.67 8.28
C ASP A 235 8.93 -3.05 7.61
N GLY A 236 7.89 -3.34 6.82
CA GLY A 236 7.68 -4.62 6.16
C GLY A 236 7.06 -5.70 7.06
N SER A 237 6.79 -5.42 8.33
CA SER A 237 6.09 -6.35 9.20
C SER A 237 4.62 -6.51 8.75
N THR A 238 4.07 -7.70 8.93
CA THR A 238 2.63 -7.87 8.82
C THR A 238 1.97 -7.33 10.09
N PRO A 239 0.81 -6.63 9.99
CA PRO A 239 0.07 -6.25 11.19
C PRO A 239 -0.18 -7.51 12.04
N PRO A 240 -0.18 -7.40 13.37
CA PRO A 240 -0.74 -8.46 14.18
C PRO A 240 -2.16 -8.73 13.68
N PRO A 241 -2.62 -9.98 13.64
CA PRO A 241 -4.01 -10.26 13.30
C PRO A 241 -4.88 -9.40 14.19
N SER A 242 -5.76 -8.60 13.56
CA SER A 242 -6.64 -7.72 14.31
C SER A 242 -7.46 -8.57 15.27
N THR A 243 -7.30 -8.36 16.57
CA THR A 243 -8.14 -8.97 17.61
C THR A 243 -9.52 -8.30 17.67
N GLY A 244 -9.94 -7.69 16.58
CA GLY A 244 -11.32 -7.31 16.37
C GLY A 244 -12.14 -8.60 16.30
N THR A 245 -12.91 -8.85 17.34
CA THR A 245 -13.93 -9.92 17.35
C THR A 245 -14.69 -9.86 16.02
N PRO A 246 -14.64 -10.90 15.18
CA PRO A 246 -15.51 -10.94 14.01
C PRO A 246 -16.95 -10.78 14.50
N PRO A 247 -17.82 -10.04 13.79
CA PRO A 247 -19.23 -10.16 14.07
C PRO A 247 -19.58 -11.66 14.04
N PRO A 248 -20.44 -12.16 14.94
CA PRO A 248 -20.68 -13.57 15.05
C PRO A 248 -21.07 -14.10 13.69
N ALA A 249 -20.21 -14.94 13.13
CA ALA A 249 -20.52 -15.70 11.94
C ALA A 249 -21.61 -16.70 12.34
N THR A 250 -22.87 -16.33 12.14
CA THR A 250 -23.94 -17.32 12.01
C THR A 250 -23.77 -17.99 10.65
N GLY A 251 -22.79 -18.82 10.56
CA GLY A 251 -22.50 -19.72 9.46
C GLY A 251 -22.10 -21.04 10.06
N THR A 252 -22.99 -22.03 9.94
CA THR A 252 -22.74 -23.46 10.21
C THR A 252 -21.33 -23.83 9.75
N PRO A 253 -20.52 -24.55 10.58
CA PRO A 253 -19.23 -25.07 10.15
C PRO A 253 -19.41 -25.85 8.84
N PRO A 254 -18.47 -25.78 7.89
CA PRO A 254 -18.56 -26.59 6.69
C PRO A 254 -18.63 -28.07 7.11
N PRO A 255 -19.50 -28.86 6.51
CA PRO A 255 -19.60 -30.27 6.85
C PRO A 255 -18.25 -30.93 6.60
N THR A 256 -17.69 -31.51 7.62
CA THR A 256 -16.52 -32.38 7.57
C THR A 256 -16.92 -33.66 6.86
N GLY A 257 -16.76 -33.68 5.57
CA GLY A 257 -17.00 -34.84 4.74
C GLY A 257 -16.10 -34.84 3.53
N GLY A 258 -14.90 -35.38 3.68
CA GLY A 258 -13.96 -35.57 2.59
C GLY A 258 -12.52 -35.24 2.97
N ASN A 259 -11.60 -36.09 2.56
CA ASN A 259 -10.17 -36.01 2.89
C ASN A 259 -9.42 -34.90 2.12
N CYS A 260 -10.05 -33.78 1.73
CA CYS A 260 -9.36 -32.67 1.08
C CYS A 260 -9.76 -31.31 1.65
N THR A 261 -8.86 -30.33 1.45
CA THR A 261 -9.08 -28.93 1.80
C THR A 261 -8.98 -28.07 0.54
N ALA A 262 -9.92 -27.16 0.34
CA ALA A 262 -9.89 -26.21 -0.77
C ALA A 262 -9.77 -24.79 -0.22
N THR A 263 -8.76 -24.05 -0.67
CA THR A 263 -8.49 -22.67 -0.27
C THR A 263 -8.64 -21.74 -1.47
N ALA A 264 -9.55 -20.78 -1.37
CA ALA A 264 -9.80 -19.81 -2.41
C ALA A 264 -9.04 -18.51 -2.14
N THR A 265 -8.44 -17.97 -3.19
CA THR A 265 -7.81 -16.63 -3.21
C THR A 265 -8.37 -15.85 -4.39
N THR A 266 -8.33 -14.51 -4.31
CA THR A 266 -8.78 -13.63 -5.39
C THR A 266 -7.59 -12.79 -5.87
N PRO A 267 -6.73 -13.35 -6.74
CA PRO A 267 -5.47 -12.72 -7.11
C PRO A 267 -5.64 -11.48 -7.97
N ASN A 268 -6.73 -11.38 -8.73
CA ASN A 268 -6.97 -10.26 -9.63
C ASN A 268 -8.41 -9.78 -9.49
N VAL A 269 -8.59 -8.48 -9.31
CA VAL A 269 -9.90 -7.81 -9.19
C VAL A 269 -9.92 -6.59 -10.09
N TRP A 270 -10.96 -6.49 -10.92
CA TRP A 270 -11.23 -5.33 -11.78
C TRP A 270 -12.56 -4.68 -11.34
N GLY A 271 -12.92 -3.58 -11.93
CA GLY A 271 -14.15 -2.87 -11.57
C GLY A 271 -15.44 -3.67 -11.79
N ASP A 272 -15.44 -4.50 -12.83
CA ASP A 272 -16.61 -5.28 -13.29
C ASP A 272 -16.46 -6.79 -13.04
N ARG A 273 -15.27 -7.28 -12.65
CA ARG A 273 -14.96 -8.71 -12.49
C ARG A 273 -13.80 -8.95 -11.54
N TYR A 274 -13.60 -10.21 -11.18
CA TYR A 274 -12.42 -10.69 -10.48
C TYR A 274 -12.12 -12.16 -10.81
N ASN A 275 -10.85 -12.55 -10.64
CA ASN A 275 -10.44 -13.94 -10.74
C ASN A 275 -10.38 -14.57 -9.35
N THR A 276 -10.88 -15.79 -9.24
CA THR A 276 -10.69 -16.65 -8.08
C THR A 276 -9.77 -17.80 -8.46
N SER A 277 -8.75 -18.02 -7.66
CA SER A 277 -7.88 -19.20 -7.73
C SER A 277 -8.16 -20.08 -6.51
N VAL A 278 -8.41 -21.36 -6.73
CA VAL A 278 -8.68 -22.34 -5.67
C VAL A 278 -7.59 -23.41 -5.69
N THR A 279 -6.87 -23.55 -4.59
CA THR A 279 -5.89 -24.62 -4.41
C THR A 279 -6.47 -25.71 -3.54
N VAL A 280 -6.41 -26.94 -4.03
CA VAL A 280 -6.86 -28.15 -3.33
C VAL A 280 -5.65 -28.88 -2.76
N SER A 281 -5.73 -29.29 -1.50
CA SER A 281 -4.70 -30.11 -0.83
C SER A 281 -5.32 -31.36 -0.22
N GLY A 282 -4.53 -32.42 -0.11
CA GLY A 282 -4.97 -33.71 0.45
C GLY A 282 -5.60 -34.68 -0.55
N ALA A 283 -5.74 -34.31 -1.83
CA ALA A 283 -6.25 -35.20 -2.88
C ALA A 283 -5.68 -34.84 -4.24
N SER A 284 -5.46 -35.84 -5.11
CA SER A 284 -5.06 -35.67 -6.51
C SER A 284 -6.24 -35.61 -7.46
N THR A 285 -7.34 -36.25 -7.09
CA THR A 285 -8.67 -36.12 -7.73
C THR A 285 -9.63 -35.53 -6.70
N TRP A 286 -10.43 -34.56 -7.11
CA TRP A 286 -11.22 -33.78 -6.18
C TRP A 286 -12.51 -33.24 -6.81
N THR A 287 -13.49 -33.01 -5.96
CA THR A 287 -14.72 -32.28 -6.26
C THR A 287 -14.86 -31.15 -5.24
N VAL A 288 -14.98 -29.89 -5.71
CA VAL A 288 -15.16 -28.72 -4.87
C VAL A 288 -16.47 -28.02 -5.23
N VAL A 289 -17.29 -27.76 -4.23
CA VAL A 289 -18.55 -27.01 -4.39
C VAL A 289 -18.32 -25.56 -3.99
N VAL A 290 -18.65 -24.63 -4.88
CA VAL A 290 -18.45 -23.19 -4.71
C VAL A 290 -19.78 -22.46 -4.87
N ALA A 291 -20.14 -21.63 -3.90
CA ALA A 291 -21.29 -20.74 -4.01
C ALA A 291 -20.88 -19.36 -4.51
N ILE A 292 -21.64 -18.82 -5.45
CA ILE A 292 -21.51 -17.49 -6.03
C ILE A 292 -22.70 -16.65 -5.55
N THR A 293 -22.44 -15.46 -5.06
CA THR A 293 -23.50 -14.57 -4.56
C THR A 293 -24.17 -13.81 -5.71
N ALA A 294 -25.46 -13.98 -5.92
CA ALA A 294 -26.19 -13.19 -6.92
C ALA A 294 -26.07 -11.66 -6.66
N PRO A 295 -26.04 -10.82 -7.68
CA PRO A 295 -26.22 -11.09 -9.12
C PRO A 295 -24.94 -11.53 -9.85
N GLN A 296 -23.85 -11.82 -9.13
CA GLN A 296 -22.58 -12.24 -9.73
C GLN A 296 -22.76 -13.51 -10.59
N ARG A 297 -21.93 -13.63 -11.64
CA ARG A 297 -21.91 -14.81 -12.54
C ARG A 297 -20.49 -15.15 -12.95
N VAL A 298 -20.17 -16.42 -13.02
CA VAL A 298 -18.90 -16.90 -13.58
C VAL A 298 -18.93 -16.80 -15.09
N SER A 299 -17.91 -16.19 -15.68
CA SER A 299 -17.78 -16.03 -17.13
C SER A 299 -16.76 -16.97 -17.77
N THR A 300 -15.73 -17.38 -17.03
CA THR A 300 -14.64 -18.23 -17.53
C THR A 300 -14.15 -19.15 -16.44
N ILE A 301 -13.75 -20.35 -16.81
CA ILE A 301 -13.25 -21.40 -15.90
C ILE A 301 -11.99 -22.00 -16.50
N TRP A 302 -11.01 -22.36 -15.68
CA TRP A 302 -9.77 -23.04 -16.10
C TRP A 302 -9.34 -24.12 -15.10
N ASN A 303 -8.63 -25.12 -15.62
CA ASN A 303 -8.04 -26.24 -14.86
C ASN A 303 -9.05 -27.07 -14.04
N GLY A 304 -10.26 -27.21 -14.55
CA GLY A 304 -11.30 -28.05 -13.95
C GLY A 304 -12.52 -28.10 -14.83
N THR A 305 -13.45 -29.01 -14.52
CA THR A 305 -14.74 -29.16 -15.17
C THR A 305 -15.85 -28.73 -14.23
N ALA A 306 -16.70 -27.80 -14.65
CA ALA A 306 -17.78 -27.26 -13.83
C ALA A 306 -19.13 -27.78 -14.26
N THR A 307 -20.00 -28.02 -13.28
CA THR A 307 -21.44 -28.15 -13.43
C THR A 307 -22.14 -27.16 -12.50
N TRP A 308 -23.38 -26.80 -12.83
CA TRP A 308 -24.15 -25.79 -12.10
C TRP A 308 -25.46 -26.37 -11.58
N ASP A 309 -25.91 -25.87 -10.45
CA ASP A 309 -27.26 -26.08 -9.98
C ASP A 309 -28.28 -25.30 -10.82
N SER A 310 -29.58 -25.56 -10.58
CA SER A 310 -30.67 -24.90 -11.32
C SER A 310 -30.76 -23.39 -11.09
N SER A 311 -30.17 -22.86 -10.01
CA SER A 311 -30.13 -21.42 -9.73
C SER A 311 -29.01 -20.72 -10.48
N GLY A 312 -27.99 -21.45 -10.97
CA GLY A 312 -26.77 -20.91 -11.55
C GLY A 312 -25.87 -20.18 -10.53
N THR A 313 -26.08 -20.40 -9.23
CA THR A 313 -25.33 -19.79 -8.14
C THR A 313 -24.44 -20.77 -7.38
N VAL A 314 -24.61 -22.08 -7.57
CA VAL A 314 -23.73 -23.09 -6.99
C VAL A 314 -23.01 -23.85 -8.10
N MET A 315 -21.68 -23.74 -8.09
CA MET A 315 -20.80 -24.40 -9.04
C MET A 315 -20.15 -25.62 -8.38
N THR A 316 -20.23 -26.76 -9.02
CA THR A 316 -19.48 -27.95 -8.65
C THR A 316 -18.32 -28.13 -9.62
N MET A 317 -17.10 -27.95 -9.11
CA MET A 317 -15.86 -28.11 -9.87
C MET A 317 -15.27 -29.49 -9.61
N ARG A 318 -14.82 -30.14 -10.69
CA ARG A 318 -14.14 -31.45 -10.63
C ARG A 318 -12.76 -31.34 -11.25
N SER A 319 -11.81 -32.12 -10.71
CA SER A 319 -10.49 -32.27 -11.30
C SER A 319 -10.58 -32.82 -12.72
N ASN A 320 -9.77 -32.27 -13.63
CA ASN A 320 -9.68 -32.72 -15.03
C ASN A 320 -8.26 -33.16 -15.42
N GLY A 321 -7.41 -33.46 -14.44
CA GLY A 321 -6.02 -33.84 -14.65
C GLY A 321 -5.02 -32.68 -14.80
N SER A 322 -5.49 -31.41 -14.76
CA SER A 322 -4.61 -30.22 -14.86
C SER A 322 -3.97 -29.81 -13.54
N GLY A 323 -3.94 -30.70 -12.53
CA GLY A 323 -3.36 -30.46 -11.22
C GLY A 323 -4.36 -30.06 -10.14
N ASN A 324 -3.84 -29.54 -9.03
CA ASN A 324 -4.62 -29.26 -7.82
C ASN A 324 -4.98 -27.78 -7.63
N THR A 325 -4.84 -26.98 -8.68
CA THR A 325 -5.26 -25.57 -8.66
C THR A 325 -6.16 -25.31 -9.86
N PHE A 326 -7.37 -24.83 -9.60
CA PHE A 326 -8.31 -24.39 -10.62
C PHE A 326 -8.70 -22.92 -10.37
N GLY A 327 -9.36 -22.32 -11.33
CA GLY A 327 -9.86 -20.98 -11.13
C GLY A 327 -11.00 -20.59 -12.06
N PHE A 328 -11.53 -19.41 -11.82
CA PHE A 328 -12.62 -18.86 -12.59
C PHE A 328 -12.69 -17.36 -12.48
N THR A 329 -13.20 -16.70 -13.53
CA THR A 329 -13.51 -15.27 -13.55
C THR A 329 -14.97 -15.06 -13.16
N THR A 330 -15.23 -14.19 -12.18
CA THR A 330 -16.57 -13.80 -11.78
C THR A 330 -16.85 -12.37 -12.23
N MET A 331 -17.93 -12.17 -12.98
CA MET A 331 -18.50 -10.86 -13.29
C MET A 331 -19.29 -10.36 -12.09
N THR A 332 -19.03 -9.14 -11.64
CA THR A 332 -19.62 -8.59 -10.40
C THR A 332 -21.10 -8.23 -10.56
N ASN A 333 -21.51 -7.82 -11.77
CA ASN A 333 -22.89 -7.41 -12.08
C ASN A 333 -23.50 -6.45 -11.03
N GLY A 334 -22.68 -5.51 -10.54
CA GLY A 334 -23.08 -4.52 -9.51
C GLY A 334 -22.81 -4.96 -8.06
N ASN A 335 -22.44 -6.22 -7.81
CA ASN A 335 -22.02 -6.68 -6.48
C ASN A 335 -20.51 -6.94 -6.46
N SER A 336 -19.72 -5.90 -6.25
CA SER A 336 -18.25 -5.98 -6.24
C SER A 336 -17.66 -6.46 -4.91
N SER A 337 -18.44 -6.51 -3.83
CA SER A 337 -17.98 -6.84 -2.49
C SER A 337 -18.03 -8.34 -2.16
N ALA A 338 -19.02 -9.06 -2.68
CA ALA A 338 -19.15 -10.48 -2.41
C ALA A 338 -17.99 -11.28 -3.04
N ARG A 339 -17.64 -12.38 -2.37
CA ARG A 339 -16.64 -13.35 -2.85
C ARG A 339 -17.22 -14.76 -2.81
N PRO A 340 -16.75 -15.66 -3.71
CA PRO A 340 -17.17 -17.03 -3.74
C PRO A 340 -16.90 -17.74 -2.40
N GLN A 341 -17.79 -18.62 -2.00
CA GLN A 341 -17.69 -19.40 -0.78
C GLN A 341 -17.45 -20.87 -1.13
N ILE A 342 -16.38 -21.44 -0.61
CA ILE A 342 -16.17 -22.89 -0.69
C ILE A 342 -17.17 -23.56 0.26
N ARG A 343 -18.04 -24.42 -0.29
CA ARG A 343 -19.05 -25.18 0.46
C ARG A 343 -18.55 -26.53 0.93
N SER A 344 -17.80 -27.23 0.06
CA SER A 344 -17.22 -28.53 0.39
C SER A 344 -16.01 -28.84 -0.51
N CYS A 345 -15.15 -29.75 -0.04
CA CYS A 345 -14.12 -30.41 -0.80
C CYS A 345 -14.20 -31.91 -0.51
N THR A 346 -14.27 -32.71 -1.55
CA THR A 346 -14.35 -34.17 -1.47
C THR A 346 -13.27 -34.77 -2.36
N ALA A 347 -12.51 -35.73 -1.83
CA ALA A 347 -11.54 -36.53 -2.58
C ALA A 347 -12.26 -37.58 -3.43
N GLY A 348 -11.77 -37.80 -4.65
CA GLY A 348 -12.28 -38.85 -5.56
C GLY A 348 -12.82 -38.35 -6.88
#